data_6e7fb56876eed8314cafc3fbd53a9be5
#
_entry.id   6e7fb56876eed8314cafc3fbd53a9be5
#
_cell.length_a   1.000
_cell.length_b   1.000
_cell.length_c   1.000
_cell.angle_alpha   90.00
_cell.angle_beta   90.00
_cell.angle_gamma   90.00
#
_symmetry.space_group_name_H-M   'P 1'
#
loop_
_entity.id
_entity.type
_entity.pdbx_description
1 polymer ?
#
loop_
_entity_poly.entity_id
_entity_poly.type
_entity_poly.pdbx_seq_one_letter_code
_entity_poly.pdbx_strand_id
1 'polypeptide(L)'
;MENNFVKVHSNKDIIISIIVIVAGVAMILVNTMLGIFIILCGLLSFLLYKSGYKYDNKGVKLKKKSLELSRTCQQSVLDFLNGQNMQLNLIHGNEGGTFMLEVWFNKEEKIAYAQASVYQELGYRKITEIVKLNASNAQLLIEKI
;
A
#
# COMPACT_ATOMS: atom_id res chain seq x y z
N MET A 1 4.52 -19.30 0.41
CA MET A 1 3.78 -18.58 -0.64
C MET A 1 4.50 -17.27 -0.88
N GLU A 2 5.15 -17.12 -2.02
CA GLU A 2 5.88 -15.92 -2.38
C GLU A 2 4.91 -14.75 -2.54
N ASN A 3 5.28 -13.61 -1.94
CA ASN A 3 4.55 -12.36 -2.14
C ASN A 3 4.80 -11.91 -3.59
N ASN A 4 3.84 -12.12 -4.46
CA ASN A 4 3.89 -11.69 -5.87
C ASN A 4 3.94 -10.16 -6.04
N PHE A 5 3.99 -9.40 -4.92
CA PHE A 5 4.13 -7.95 -4.95
C PHE A 5 5.58 -7.51 -4.78
N VAL A 6 6.08 -6.83 -5.79
CA VAL A 6 7.41 -6.22 -5.79
C VAL A 6 7.29 -4.75 -5.42
N LYS A 7 8.11 -4.29 -4.46
CA LYS A 7 8.20 -2.86 -4.12
C LYS A 7 8.89 -2.08 -5.23
N VAL A 8 8.25 -0.99 -5.67
CA VAL A 8 8.76 -0.09 -6.71
C VAL A 8 8.64 1.36 -6.26
N HIS A 9 9.40 2.26 -6.88
CA HIS A 9 9.26 3.69 -6.59
C HIS A 9 7.89 4.20 -7.03
N SER A 10 7.18 4.85 -6.13
CA SER A 10 6.00 5.64 -6.49
C SER A 10 6.42 6.96 -7.16
N ASN A 11 5.49 7.63 -7.82
CA ASN A 11 5.78 8.96 -8.38
C ASN A 11 6.10 9.97 -7.27
N LYS A 12 5.49 9.81 -6.08
CA LYS A 12 5.80 10.65 -4.92
C LYS A 12 7.22 10.46 -4.43
N ASP A 13 7.73 9.22 -4.37
CA ASP A 13 9.10 8.93 -3.92
C ASP A 13 10.13 9.63 -4.83
N ILE A 14 9.89 9.57 -6.15
CA ILE A 14 10.75 10.20 -7.15
C ILE A 14 10.74 11.72 -6.98
N ILE A 15 9.55 12.32 -6.86
CA ILE A 15 9.41 13.79 -6.69
C ILE A 15 10.09 14.26 -5.41
N ILE A 16 9.88 13.59 -4.28
CA ILE A 16 10.49 13.95 -3.00
C ILE A 16 12.02 13.88 -3.11
N SER A 17 12.57 12.81 -3.69
CA SER A 17 14.01 12.66 -3.86
C SER A 17 14.60 13.77 -4.74
N ILE A 18 13.94 14.15 -5.83
CA ILE A 18 14.35 15.25 -6.70
C ILE A 18 14.33 16.58 -5.93
N ILE A 19 13.28 16.87 -5.17
CA ILE A 19 13.20 18.11 -4.37
C ILE A 19 14.35 18.19 -3.38
N VAL A 20 14.68 17.10 -2.69
CA VAL A 20 15.79 17.05 -1.73
C VAL A 20 17.14 17.30 -2.42
N ILE A 21 17.36 16.68 -3.60
CA ILE A 21 18.59 16.88 -4.37
C ILE A 21 18.72 18.34 -4.82
N VAL A 22 17.65 18.93 -5.36
CA VAL A 22 17.65 20.34 -5.79
C VAL A 22 17.90 21.30 -4.63
N ALA A 23 17.30 21.05 -3.47
CA ALA A 23 17.55 21.81 -2.25
C ALA A 23 19.03 21.71 -1.82
N GLY A 24 19.63 20.52 -1.92
CA GLY A 24 21.05 20.31 -1.65
C GLY A 24 21.95 21.10 -2.59
N VAL A 25 21.63 21.13 -3.90
CA VAL A 25 22.37 21.96 -4.88
C VAL A 25 22.30 23.44 -4.54
N ALA A 26 21.13 23.95 -4.20
CA ALA A 26 20.98 25.35 -3.77
C ALA A 26 21.79 25.64 -2.48
N MET A 27 21.83 24.68 -1.56
CA MET A 27 22.57 24.83 -0.28
C MET A 27 24.07 24.84 -0.45
N ILE A 28 24.64 24.29 -1.54
CA ILE A 28 26.06 24.38 -1.85
C ILE A 28 26.55 25.86 -1.91
N LEU A 29 25.67 26.76 -2.39
CA LEU A 29 26.00 28.20 -2.48
C LEU A 29 26.18 28.86 -1.11
N VAL A 30 25.57 28.28 -0.06
CA VAL A 30 25.65 28.80 1.31
C VAL A 30 26.72 28.05 2.11
N ASN A 31 26.70 26.72 2.03
CA ASN A 31 27.63 25.83 2.71
C ASN A 31 27.83 24.55 1.91
N THR A 32 29.00 24.40 1.31
CA THR A 32 29.35 23.30 0.41
C THR A 32 29.23 21.94 1.09
N MET A 33 29.69 21.78 2.32
CA MET A 33 29.64 20.52 3.05
C MET A 33 28.18 20.08 3.33
N LEU A 34 27.35 21.02 3.78
CA LEU A 34 25.95 20.78 4.09
C LEU A 34 25.16 20.45 2.80
N GLY A 35 25.41 21.15 1.70
CA GLY A 35 24.82 20.90 0.41
C GLY A 35 25.12 19.49 -0.11
N ILE A 36 26.39 19.07 -0.05
CA ILE A 36 26.77 17.69 -0.45
C ILE A 36 26.08 16.65 0.42
N PHE A 37 25.99 16.87 1.74
CA PHE A 37 25.30 15.95 2.65
C PHE A 37 23.82 15.79 2.28
N ILE A 38 23.11 16.90 1.99
CA ILE A 38 21.69 16.88 1.59
C ILE A 38 21.53 16.13 0.25
N ILE A 39 22.42 16.34 -0.74
CA ILE A 39 22.37 15.60 -2.01
C ILE A 39 22.52 14.09 -1.76
N LEU A 40 23.48 13.69 -0.93
CA LEU A 40 23.67 12.28 -0.58
C LEU A 40 22.43 11.68 0.10
N CYS A 41 21.78 12.41 1.01
CA CYS A 41 20.52 12.00 1.61
C CYS A 41 19.40 11.82 0.57
N GLY A 42 19.31 12.71 -0.42
CA GLY A 42 18.35 12.61 -1.52
C GLY A 42 18.58 11.37 -2.39
N LEU A 43 19.85 11.09 -2.73
CA LEU A 43 20.24 9.89 -3.49
C LEU A 43 19.97 8.60 -2.71
N LEU A 44 20.32 8.55 -1.43
CA LEU A 44 20.03 7.40 -0.57
C LEU A 44 18.53 7.19 -0.42
N SER A 45 17.75 8.24 -0.25
CA SER A 45 16.30 8.17 -0.22
C SER A 45 15.73 7.58 -1.51
N PHE A 46 16.24 8.02 -2.67
CA PHE A 46 15.86 7.46 -3.96
C PHE A 46 16.20 5.96 -4.08
N LEU A 47 17.35 5.52 -3.60
CA LEU A 47 17.77 4.12 -3.71
C LEU A 47 16.99 3.18 -2.77
N LEU A 48 16.75 3.63 -1.53
CA LEU A 48 16.24 2.77 -0.46
C LEU A 48 14.73 2.84 -0.30
N TYR A 49 14.12 4.01 -0.55
CA TYR A 49 12.70 4.21 -0.27
C TYR A 49 11.82 3.85 -1.46
N LYS A 50 10.98 2.82 -1.30
CA LYS A 50 10.04 2.34 -2.30
C LYS A 50 8.66 2.16 -1.66
N SER A 51 7.73 3.04 -1.97
CA SER A 51 6.37 3.04 -1.42
C SER A 51 5.30 2.47 -2.35
N GLY A 52 5.63 2.27 -3.63
CA GLY A 52 4.73 1.65 -4.61
C GLY A 52 4.86 0.13 -4.65
N TYR A 53 3.90 -0.52 -5.25
CA TYR A 53 3.87 -1.97 -5.46
C TYR A 53 3.52 -2.30 -6.91
N LYS A 54 4.01 -3.43 -7.42
CA LYS A 54 3.57 -4.05 -8.67
C LYS A 54 3.33 -5.52 -8.45
N TYR A 55 2.28 -6.05 -9.07
CA TYR A 55 2.02 -7.48 -9.06
C TYR A 55 2.90 -8.17 -10.10
N ASP A 56 3.65 -9.21 -9.70
CA ASP A 56 4.60 -9.97 -10.54
C ASP A 56 5.57 -9.09 -11.36
N ASN A 57 5.98 -7.95 -10.81
CA ASN A 57 6.83 -6.94 -11.48
C ASN A 57 6.25 -6.42 -12.83
N LYS A 58 5.00 -6.71 -13.11
CA LYS A 58 4.28 -6.32 -14.33
C LYS A 58 3.09 -5.42 -13.98
N GLY A 59 2.56 -4.75 -15.00
CA GLY A 59 1.35 -3.96 -14.85
C GLY A 59 1.52 -2.62 -14.15
N VAL A 60 0.41 -2.12 -13.64
CA VAL A 60 0.25 -0.75 -13.10
C VAL A 60 0.84 -0.65 -11.70
N LYS A 61 1.32 0.54 -11.35
CA LYS A 61 1.76 0.84 -9.98
C LYS A 61 0.56 0.87 -9.04
N LEU A 62 0.66 0.15 -7.93
CA LEU A 62 -0.36 0.04 -6.91
C LEU A 62 0.08 0.76 -5.64
N LYS A 63 -0.88 1.30 -4.90
CA LYS A 63 -0.71 1.77 -3.53
C LYS A 63 -1.17 0.70 -2.58
N LYS A 64 -0.52 0.56 -1.42
CA LYS A 64 -0.95 -0.34 -0.36
C LYS A 64 -1.65 0.43 0.74
N LYS A 65 -2.77 -0.09 1.24
CA LYS A 65 -3.43 0.35 2.47
C LYS A 65 -3.79 -0.87 3.30
N SER A 66 -3.51 -0.83 4.59
CA SER A 66 -3.91 -1.84 5.56
C SER A 66 -5.01 -1.27 6.43
N LEU A 67 -6.10 -2.01 6.58
CA LEU A 67 -7.27 -1.64 7.37
C LEU A 67 -7.40 -2.63 8.51
N GLU A 68 -7.37 -2.12 9.73
CA GLU A 68 -7.71 -2.89 10.92
C GLU A 68 -9.22 -2.80 11.16
N LEU A 69 -9.88 -3.93 11.10
CA LEU A 69 -11.32 -4.05 11.12
C LEU A 69 -11.79 -4.87 12.32
N SER A 70 -13.02 -4.64 12.73
CA SER A 70 -13.67 -5.48 13.72
C SER A 70 -13.87 -6.92 13.19
N ARG A 71 -13.71 -7.90 14.05
CA ARG A 71 -13.97 -9.31 13.73
C ARG A 71 -15.41 -9.57 13.28
N THR A 72 -16.32 -8.70 13.68
CA THR A 72 -17.76 -8.80 13.31
C THR A 72 -18.00 -8.65 11.81
N CYS A 73 -17.14 -7.90 11.08
CA CYS A 73 -17.27 -7.75 9.63
C CYS A 73 -16.46 -8.79 8.84
N GLN A 74 -15.76 -9.72 9.50
CA GLN A 74 -14.90 -10.71 8.85
C GLN A 74 -15.67 -11.51 7.77
N GLN A 75 -16.83 -12.06 8.11
CA GLN A 75 -17.61 -12.88 7.16
C GLN A 75 -18.07 -12.03 5.96
N SER A 76 -18.60 -10.84 6.19
CA SER A 76 -19.02 -9.92 5.12
C SER A 76 -17.89 -9.57 4.16
N VAL A 77 -16.66 -9.36 4.69
CA VAL A 77 -15.48 -9.08 3.87
C VAL A 77 -15.07 -10.33 3.08
N LEU A 78 -15.09 -11.51 3.69
CA LEU A 78 -14.76 -12.76 2.99
C LEU A 78 -15.75 -13.07 1.85
N ASP A 79 -17.04 -12.87 2.09
CA ASP A 79 -18.09 -13.06 1.08
C ASP A 79 -17.91 -12.07 -0.08
N PHE A 80 -17.53 -10.82 0.24
CA PHE A 80 -17.23 -9.82 -0.77
C PHE A 80 -15.98 -10.20 -1.61
N LEU A 81 -14.91 -10.66 -0.97
CA LEU A 81 -13.69 -11.09 -1.67
C LEU A 81 -13.96 -12.31 -2.57
N ASN A 82 -14.85 -13.20 -2.16
CA ASN A 82 -15.28 -14.38 -2.93
C ASN A 82 -16.31 -14.04 -4.02
N GLY A 83 -16.75 -12.79 -4.13
CA GLY A 83 -17.74 -12.35 -5.12
C GLY A 83 -19.18 -12.76 -4.81
N GLN A 84 -19.45 -13.24 -3.59
CA GLN A 84 -20.78 -13.71 -3.17
C GLN A 84 -21.70 -12.56 -2.71
N ASN A 85 -21.10 -11.43 -2.29
CA ASN A 85 -21.85 -10.27 -1.84
C ASN A 85 -21.27 -8.99 -2.45
N MET A 86 -22.15 -8.09 -2.94
CA MET A 86 -21.74 -6.77 -3.44
C MET A 86 -21.76 -5.69 -2.34
N GLN A 87 -22.24 -6.01 -1.14
CA GLN A 87 -22.26 -5.07 -0.02
C GLN A 87 -21.01 -5.27 0.84
N LEU A 88 -20.16 -4.26 0.85
CA LEU A 88 -18.97 -4.23 1.71
C LEU A 88 -19.25 -3.36 2.94
N ASN A 89 -19.28 -3.97 4.11
CA ASN A 89 -19.41 -3.26 5.37
C ASN A 89 -18.05 -3.27 6.10
N LEU A 90 -17.39 -2.11 6.16
CA LEU A 90 -16.10 -1.94 6.84
C LEU A 90 -16.34 -1.28 8.20
N ILE A 91 -16.28 -2.06 9.27
CA ILE A 91 -16.36 -1.56 10.63
C ILE A 91 -14.94 -1.53 11.18
N HIS A 92 -14.40 -0.33 11.42
CA HIS A 92 -13.08 -0.20 12.05
C HIS A 92 -13.11 -0.74 13.48
N GLY A 93 -12.08 -1.50 13.84
CA GLY A 93 -11.92 -2.00 15.20
C GLY A 93 -11.51 -0.85 16.13
N ASN A 94 -12.26 -0.63 17.21
CA ASN A 94 -11.79 0.16 18.32
C ASN A 94 -10.91 -0.76 19.16
N GLU A 95 -9.64 -0.39 19.39
CA GLU A 95 -8.68 -1.10 20.23
C GLU A 95 -8.35 -2.55 19.78
N GLY A 96 -7.30 -2.69 18.99
CA GLY A 96 -6.73 -3.99 18.63
C GLY A 96 -7.58 -4.79 17.66
N GLY A 97 -7.77 -4.27 16.45
CA GLY A 97 -8.48 -4.97 15.39
C GLY A 97 -7.94 -6.39 15.21
N THR A 98 -8.79 -7.38 15.42
CA THR A 98 -8.41 -8.80 15.28
C THR A 98 -8.45 -9.29 13.86
N PHE A 99 -8.91 -8.45 12.93
CA PHE A 99 -9.04 -8.72 11.51
C PHE A 99 -8.39 -7.61 10.70
N MET A 100 -7.49 -7.94 9.79
CA MET A 100 -6.80 -7.00 8.93
C MET A 100 -7.07 -7.30 7.46
N LEU A 101 -7.46 -6.26 6.72
CA LEU A 101 -7.60 -6.28 5.27
C LEU A 101 -6.48 -5.47 4.64
N GLU A 102 -5.58 -6.14 3.94
CA GLU A 102 -4.56 -5.51 3.13
C GLU A 102 -5.08 -5.32 1.70
N VAL A 103 -4.99 -4.09 1.20
CA VAL A 103 -5.48 -3.74 -0.14
C VAL A 103 -4.36 -3.08 -0.93
N TRP A 104 -4.10 -3.61 -2.13
CA TRP A 104 -3.22 -3.00 -3.13
C TRP A 104 -4.07 -2.51 -4.28
N PHE A 105 -4.09 -1.21 -4.56
CA PHE A 105 -5.02 -0.62 -5.50
C PHE A 105 -4.42 0.48 -6.36
N ASN A 106 -5.02 0.68 -7.54
CA ASN A 106 -4.85 1.85 -8.39
C ASN A 106 -6.22 2.45 -8.68
N LYS A 107 -6.42 3.73 -8.31
CA LYS A 107 -7.72 4.42 -8.49
C LYS A 107 -8.04 4.71 -9.95
N GLU A 108 -7.02 5.06 -10.75
CA GLU A 108 -7.16 5.45 -12.15
C GLU A 108 -7.58 4.26 -13.00
N GLU A 109 -6.92 3.12 -12.80
CA GLU A 109 -7.17 1.88 -13.54
C GLU A 109 -8.28 1.01 -12.93
N LYS A 110 -8.87 1.43 -11.78
CA LYS A 110 -9.90 0.67 -11.05
C LYS A 110 -9.50 -0.78 -10.77
N ILE A 111 -8.24 -0.98 -10.46
CA ILE A 111 -7.67 -2.30 -10.13
C ILE A 111 -7.45 -2.36 -8.64
N ALA A 112 -7.88 -3.46 -8.01
CA ALA A 112 -7.57 -3.75 -6.62
C ALA A 112 -7.29 -5.25 -6.42
N TYR A 113 -6.34 -5.51 -5.52
CA TYR A 113 -6.04 -6.82 -4.95
C TYR A 113 -6.24 -6.71 -3.45
N ALA A 114 -6.78 -7.75 -2.85
CA ALA A 114 -7.01 -7.76 -1.41
C ALA A 114 -6.61 -9.08 -0.79
N GLN A 115 -6.19 -9.03 0.47
CA GLN A 115 -5.84 -10.20 1.29
C GLN A 115 -6.31 -9.97 2.71
N ALA A 116 -7.00 -10.95 3.28
CA ALA A 116 -7.48 -10.92 4.64
C ALA A 116 -6.56 -11.71 5.57
N SER A 117 -6.38 -11.19 6.79
CA SER A 117 -5.60 -11.80 7.87
C SER A 117 -6.33 -11.66 9.20
N VAL A 118 -6.18 -12.63 10.08
CA VAL A 118 -6.73 -12.61 11.45
C VAL A 118 -5.59 -12.63 12.45
N TYR A 119 -5.73 -11.86 13.52
CA TYR A 119 -4.77 -11.86 14.61
C TYR A 119 -4.89 -13.15 15.44
N GLN A 120 -3.80 -13.91 15.49
CA GLN A 120 -3.68 -15.15 16.26
C GLN A 120 -2.26 -15.25 16.81
N GLU A 121 -2.14 -15.69 18.07
CA GLU A 121 -0.87 -16.10 18.68
C GLU A 121 0.31 -15.15 18.44
N LEU A 122 0.14 -13.86 18.78
CA LEU A 122 1.16 -12.80 18.65
C LEU A 122 1.39 -12.23 17.22
N GLY A 123 0.50 -12.50 16.25
CA GLY A 123 0.66 -11.95 14.90
C GLY A 123 -0.57 -12.12 14.00
N TYR A 124 -0.52 -11.46 12.85
CA TYR A 124 -1.55 -11.63 11.82
C TYR A 124 -1.25 -12.84 10.94
N ARG A 125 -2.18 -13.81 10.93
CA ARG A 125 -2.14 -14.97 10.05
C ARG A 125 -3.07 -14.75 8.86
N LYS A 126 -2.54 -14.93 7.64
CA LYS A 126 -3.31 -14.85 6.40
C LYS A 126 -4.37 -15.94 6.36
N ILE A 127 -5.62 -15.55 6.09
CA ILE A 127 -6.76 -16.48 5.96
C ILE A 127 -7.29 -16.56 4.54
N THR A 128 -6.86 -15.63 3.64
CA THR A 128 -7.13 -15.72 2.21
C THR A 128 -5.83 -15.68 1.43
N GLU A 129 -5.87 -16.18 0.20
CA GLU A 129 -4.88 -15.82 -0.81
C GLU A 129 -5.09 -14.38 -1.27
N ILE A 130 -4.18 -13.87 -2.10
CA ILE A 130 -4.34 -12.56 -2.74
C ILE A 130 -5.40 -12.70 -3.82
N VAL A 131 -6.52 -12.01 -3.63
CA VAL A 131 -7.66 -12.03 -4.56
C VAL A 131 -7.60 -10.77 -5.42
N LYS A 132 -7.61 -10.95 -6.74
CA LYS A 132 -7.82 -9.85 -7.69
C LYS A 132 -9.32 -9.60 -7.79
N LEU A 133 -9.75 -8.40 -7.45
CA LEU A 133 -11.16 -8.01 -7.53
C LEU A 133 -11.56 -7.69 -8.98
N ASN A 134 -12.82 -7.97 -9.33
CA ASN A 134 -13.42 -7.46 -10.56
C ASN A 134 -13.56 -5.92 -10.50
N ALA A 135 -13.79 -5.27 -11.64
CA ALA A 135 -13.80 -3.81 -11.73
C ALA A 135 -14.84 -3.15 -10.81
N SER A 136 -16.02 -3.75 -10.67
CA SER A 136 -17.11 -3.23 -9.82
C SER A 136 -16.74 -3.31 -8.34
N ASN A 137 -16.25 -4.47 -7.88
CA ASN A 137 -15.84 -4.66 -6.50
C ASN A 137 -14.57 -3.87 -6.15
N ALA A 138 -13.65 -3.72 -7.11
CA ALA A 138 -12.46 -2.89 -6.94
C ALA A 138 -12.85 -1.43 -6.73
N GLN A 139 -13.77 -0.89 -7.53
CA GLN A 139 -14.27 0.47 -7.39
C GLN A 139 -14.98 0.67 -6.03
N LEU A 140 -15.89 -0.22 -5.64
CA LEU A 140 -16.58 -0.18 -4.35
C LEU A 140 -15.59 -0.18 -3.16
N LEU A 141 -14.59 -1.04 -3.22
CA LEU A 141 -13.56 -1.10 -2.18
C LEU A 141 -12.73 0.19 -2.14
N ILE A 142 -12.30 0.69 -3.30
CA ILE A 142 -11.49 1.92 -3.43
C ILE A 142 -12.23 3.16 -2.91
N GLU A 143 -13.55 3.24 -3.08
CA GLU A 143 -14.40 4.33 -2.58
C GLU A 143 -14.56 4.30 -1.06
N LYS A 144 -14.50 3.10 -0.46
CA LYS A 144 -14.67 2.93 1.01
C LYS A 144 -13.38 3.03 1.80
N ILE A 145 -12.21 3.01 1.16
CA ILE A 145 -10.89 3.10 1.81
C ILE A 145 -10.22 4.44 1.54
#